data_1bd9c3690c85426238b3a3f2b0ad617d
#
_entry.id   1bd9c3690c85426238b3a3f2b0ad617d
#
_cell.length_a   1.000
_cell.length_b   1.000
_cell.length_c   1.000
_cell.angle_alpha   90.00
_cell.angle_beta   90.00
_cell.angle_gamma   90.00
#
_symmetry.space_group_name_H-M   'P 1'
#
loop_
_entity.id
_entity.type
_entity.pdbx_description
1 polymer ?
#
loop_
_entity_poly.entity_id
_entity_poly.type
_entity_poly.pdbx_seq_one_letter_code
_entity_poly.pdbx_strand_id
1 'polypeptide(L)'
;MGRTAAVFAVMCIALGATVVYYNSALSQHVADSNSATTTTTSTVITTRTNTVTTTSTIPIDGSALAIYTDASKSVVTIVGVVATTVCCSWPWGQPYVSYSEIEGSGLVTDYGSVPYIVTNFHVVDGVSNITVTFSNGDAYPGKVIGSDVYADLAVVNVSAPASEFVPLTIVESSGLQVGESVYAIGAPYGLSGTFTSGLISQLGRTIQEATTGNYSISGIIQFTAPINPGNSGGPLLDSNGEVIGITTATISGSTGLGFAIPSQTIIRELQSLITTGSYKAHSYLGISGADMTYQLAQASHTNVTYGVLVEQVTSGGPSDGAGIKGGTTHIDISGSSYLIGGDIIASANGTRIINMDALSSYIEENTVAGQTVILGIVRSGVMMYVPVTLGARPQP
;
A
#
# COMPACT_ATOMS: atom_id res chain seq x y z
N MET A 1 1.79 -55.32 37.17
CA MET A 1 2.78 -54.62 36.41
C MET A 1 2.92 -55.05 34.93
N GLY A 2 2.12 -55.96 34.42
CA GLY A 2 2.25 -56.51 33.05
C GLY A 2 1.35 -55.94 31.98
N ARG A 3 0.30 -55.16 32.30
CA ARG A 3 -0.67 -54.66 31.32
C ARG A 3 -0.38 -53.25 30.76
N THR A 4 0.37 -52.45 31.50
CA THR A 4 0.73 -51.09 31.08
C THR A 4 1.95 -51.07 30.13
N ALA A 5 2.86 -52.04 30.18
CA ALA A 5 3.97 -52.14 29.26
C ALA A 5 3.57 -52.56 27.85
N ALA A 6 2.53 -53.41 27.69
CA ALA A 6 2.04 -53.87 26.40
C ALA A 6 1.33 -52.76 25.62
N VAL A 7 0.62 -51.86 26.31
CA VAL A 7 -0.06 -50.71 25.65
C VAL A 7 0.92 -49.69 25.13
N PHE A 8 2.06 -49.45 25.83
CA PHE A 8 3.10 -48.54 25.37
C PHE A 8 3.86 -49.09 24.15
N ALA A 9 4.14 -50.37 24.12
CA ALA A 9 4.83 -50.99 22.96
C ALA A 9 3.97 -50.97 21.68
N VAL A 10 2.66 -51.18 21.78
CA VAL A 10 1.74 -51.11 20.64
C VAL A 10 1.60 -49.65 20.14
N MET A 11 1.59 -48.67 21.05
CA MET A 11 1.52 -47.26 20.67
C MET A 11 2.80 -46.75 19.99
N CYS A 12 3.98 -47.22 20.38
CA CYS A 12 5.24 -46.87 19.72
C CYS A 12 5.36 -47.52 18.32
N ILE A 13 4.85 -48.73 18.13
CA ILE A 13 4.88 -49.38 16.80
C ILE A 13 3.87 -48.68 15.85
N ALA A 14 2.70 -48.26 16.33
CA ALA A 14 1.71 -47.53 15.54
C ALA A 14 2.25 -46.15 15.10
N LEU A 15 2.96 -45.41 15.98
CA LEU A 15 3.60 -44.13 15.68
C LEU A 15 4.74 -44.30 14.70
N GLY A 16 5.56 -45.36 14.81
CA GLY A 16 6.64 -45.66 13.86
C GLY A 16 6.09 -45.98 12.47
N ALA A 17 5.01 -46.77 12.35
CA ALA A 17 4.38 -47.08 11.07
C ALA A 17 3.76 -45.85 10.40
N THR A 18 3.18 -44.92 11.19
CA THR A 18 2.58 -43.70 10.66
C THR A 18 3.64 -42.73 10.11
N VAL A 19 4.81 -42.63 10.78
CA VAL A 19 5.93 -41.80 10.30
C VAL A 19 6.55 -42.37 9.01
N VAL A 20 6.67 -43.70 8.91
CA VAL A 20 7.19 -44.34 7.68
C VAL A 20 6.19 -44.17 6.52
N TYR A 21 4.89 -44.25 6.76
CA TYR A 21 3.88 -44.05 5.72
C TYR A 21 3.82 -42.60 5.25
N TYR A 22 3.98 -41.62 6.16
CA TYR A 22 4.00 -40.18 5.82
C TYR A 22 5.23 -39.83 4.98
N ASN A 23 6.41 -40.39 5.30
CA ASN A 23 7.62 -40.16 4.53
C ASN A 23 7.60 -40.81 3.13
N SER A 24 6.94 -41.96 2.98
CA SER A 24 6.80 -42.59 1.66
C SER A 24 5.77 -41.87 0.77
N ALA A 25 4.75 -41.25 1.34
CA ALA A 25 3.76 -40.46 0.62
C ALA A 25 4.36 -39.12 0.13
N LEU A 26 5.23 -38.48 0.93
CA LEU A 26 5.92 -37.25 0.52
C LEU A 26 6.91 -37.49 -0.65
N SER A 27 7.60 -38.64 -0.66
CA SER A 27 8.54 -38.95 -1.76
C SER A 27 7.88 -39.27 -3.09
N GLN A 28 6.62 -39.72 -3.09
CA GLN A 28 5.85 -39.94 -4.34
C GLN A 28 5.26 -38.66 -4.93
N HIS A 29 4.92 -37.66 -4.10
CA HIS A 29 4.41 -36.39 -4.62
C HIS A 29 5.46 -35.44 -5.20
N VAL A 30 6.76 -35.65 -4.90
CA VAL A 30 7.86 -34.84 -5.42
C VAL A 30 8.38 -35.33 -6.78
N ALA A 31 8.00 -36.52 -7.20
CA ALA A 31 8.46 -37.11 -8.46
C ALA A 31 7.76 -36.59 -9.73
N ASP A 32 6.62 -35.89 -9.60
CA ASP A 32 5.79 -35.49 -10.76
C ASP A 32 5.85 -34.00 -11.14
N SER A 33 6.67 -33.18 -10.43
CA SER A 33 6.90 -31.79 -10.84
C SER A 33 8.28 -31.62 -11.49
N ASN A 34 8.30 -31.54 -12.79
CA ASN A 34 9.48 -31.21 -13.59
C ASN A 34 10.13 -29.89 -13.15
N SER A 35 11.43 -29.99 -12.89
CA SER A 35 12.47 -28.96 -12.80
C SER A 35 12.76 -28.30 -11.44
N ALA A 36 12.96 -29.12 -10.39
CA ALA A 36 13.83 -28.68 -9.30
C ALA A 36 14.68 -29.86 -8.86
N THR A 37 15.97 -29.85 -9.12
CA THR A 37 16.89 -30.87 -8.64
C THR A 37 17.09 -30.67 -7.14
N THR A 38 16.25 -31.32 -6.34
CA THR A 38 16.44 -31.32 -4.87
C THR A 38 17.43 -32.42 -4.53
N THR A 39 18.66 -32.06 -4.26
CA THR A 39 19.65 -32.99 -3.73
C THR A 39 19.50 -33.06 -2.21
N THR A 40 18.77 -34.04 -1.72
CA THR A 40 18.65 -34.29 -0.28
C THR A 40 19.71 -35.31 0.11
N THR A 41 20.74 -34.90 0.82
CA THR A 41 21.73 -35.78 1.42
C THR A 41 21.23 -36.14 2.83
N SER A 42 20.92 -37.40 3.12
CA SER A 42 20.47 -37.85 4.45
C SER A 42 21.66 -38.35 5.26
N THR A 43 21.84 -37.82 6.46
CA THR A 43 22.84 -38.34 7.42
C THR A 43 22.26 -39.55 8.15
N VAL A 44 22.77 -40.73 7.90
CA VAL A 44 22.48 -41.91 8.69
C VAL A 44 23.55 -42.06 9.74
N ILE A 45 23.20 -41.90 11.02
CA ILE A 45 24.10 -42.14 12.14
C ILE A 45 24.10 -43.65 12.39
N THR A 46 25.13 -44.33 11.91
CA THR A 46 25.43 -45.69 12.35
C THR A 46 26.46 -45.62 13.48
N THR A 47 26.40 -46.53 14.46
CA THR A 47 27.23 -46.60 15.70
C THR A 47 28.73 -46.81 15.46
N ARG A 48 29.21 -46.60 14.26
CA ARG A 48 30.62 -46.46 13.92
C ARG A 48 30.76 -45.07 13.27
N THR A 49 31.30 -44.14 14.04
CA THR A 49 31.91 -42.84 13.77
C THR A 49 32.13 -42.44 12.29
N ASN A 50 31.09 -42.47 11.48
CA ASN A 50 31.11 -41.79 10.19
C ASN A 50 30.00 -40.74 10.20
N THR A 51 30.39 -39.46 10.40
CA THR A 51 29.51 -38.33 10.25
C THR A 51 29.24 -38.14 8.75
N VAL A 52 28.05 -38.52 8.30
CA VAL A 52 27.60 -38.15 6.97
C VAL A 52 27.01 -36.74 7.10
N THR A 53 27.65 -35.77 6.50
CA THR A 53 27.14 -34.42 6.42
C THR A 53 26.06 -34.34 5.32
N THR A 54 24.82 -34.17 5.72
CA THR A 54 23.73 -33.88 4.78
C THR A 54 23.77 -32.41 4.45
N THR A 55 24.12 -32.08 3.23
CA THR A 55 23.87 -30.74 2.71
C THR A 55 22.50 -30.78 2.03
N SER A 56 21.49 -30.28 2.72
CA SER A 56 20.20 -29.99 2.08
C SER A 56 20.36 -28.67 1.36
N THR A 57 20.54 -28.68 0.05
CA THR A 57 20.29 -27.53 -0.79
C THR A 57 18.80 -27.55 -1.09
N ILE A 58 18.01 -26.86 -0.25
CA ILE A 58 16.69 -26.39 -0.69
C ILE A 58 17.00 -25.42 -1.83
N PRO A 59 16.44 -25.55 -3.04
CA PRO A 59 16.43 -24.44 -3.97
C PRO A 59 15.59 -23.36 -3.29
N ILE A 60 16.25 -22.43 -2.61
CA ILE A 60 15.66 -21.15 -2.27
C ILE A 60 15.33 -20.58 -3.63
N ASP A 61 14.08 -20.18 -3.83
CA ASP A 61 13.74 -19.31 -4.96
C ASP A 61 14.79 -18.18 -4.89
N GLY A 62 15.80 -18.26 -5.74
CA GLY A 62 17.00 -17.42 -5.66
C GLY A 62 16.65 -15.95 -5.82
N SER A 63 15.43 -15.66 -6.29
CA SER A 63 14.89 -14.34 -6.47
C SER A 63 14.60 -13.65 -5.14
N ALA A 64 13.87 -14.24 -4.19
CA ALA A 64 13.47 -13.58 -2.93
C ALA A 64 14.68 -13.26 -2.03
N LEU A 65 15.65 -14.17 -1.93
CA LEU A 65 16.88 -13.93 -1.17
C LEU A 65 17.74 -12.85 -1.83
N ALA A 66 17.86 -12.86 -3.16
CA ALA A 66 18.61 -11.86 -3.90
C ALA A 66 17.96 -10.47 -3.74
N ILE A 67 16.64 -10.37 -3.91
CA ILE A 67 15.88 -9.13 -3.72
C ILE A 67 16.13 -8.57 -2.30
N TYR A 68 16.01 -9.41 -1.27
CA TYR A 68 16.26 -8.98 0.09
C TYR A 68 17.71 -8.50 0.30
N THR A 69 18.68 -9.27 -0.18
CA THR A 69 20.11 -8.97 0.02
C THR A 69 20.50 -7.64 -0.63
N ASP A 70 19.93 -7.33 -1.78
CA ASP A 70 20.25 -6.12 -2.52
C ASP A 70 19.42 -4.93 -2.03
N ALA A 71 18.10 -5.09 -1.91
CA ALA A 71 17.21 -3.98 -1.59
C ALA A 71 17.23 -3.57 -0.12
N SER A 72 17.55 -4.47 0.82
CA SER A 72 17.60 -4.14 2.25
C SER A 72 18.61 -3.04 2.60
N LYS A 73 19.67 -2.89 1.81
CA LYS A 73 20.68 -1.83 1.97
C LYS A 73 20.14 -0.44 1.67
N SER A 74 19.05 -0.38 0.95
CA SER A 74 18.40 0.84 0.46
C SER A 74 17.21 1.26 1.32
N VAL A 75 16.91 0.48 2.37
CA VAL A 75 15.81 0.77 3.29
C VAL A 75 16.36 1.33 4.59
N VAL A 76 15.80 2.44 5.03
CA VAL A 76 16.19 3.15 6.24
C VAL A 76 15.06 3.16 7.26
N THR A 77 15.42 3.23 8.54
CA THR A 77 14.47 3.55 9.62
C THR A 77 14.41 5.06 9.79
N ILE A 78 13.21 5.60 9.92
CA ILE A 78 12.97 7.01 10.22
C ILE A 78 12.33 7.08 11.60
N VAL A 79 12.98 7.79 12.49
CA VAL A 79 12.47 8.04 13.84
C VAL A 79 12.39 9.54 14.07
N GLY A 80 11.30 9.98 14.67
CA GLY A 80 11.15 11.37 15.02
C GLY A 80 10.24 11.57 16.23
N VAL A 81 10.19 12.78 16.75
CA VAL A 81 9.48 13.12 17.96
C VAL A 81 8.36 14.09 17.65
N VAL A 82 7.15 13.76 18.05
CA VAL A 82 6.00 14.66 18.04
C VAL A 82 5.73 15.19 19.43
N ALA A 83 5.64 16.51 19.53
CA ALA A 83 5.28 17.21 20.76
C ALA A 83 3.79 17.56 20.73
N THR A 84 3.00 16.93 21.60
CA THR A 84 1.56 17.18 21.70
C THR A 84 1.26 17.91 22.99
N THR A 85 0.59 19.07 22.93
CA THR A 85 0.09 19.77 24.11
C THR A 85 -1.18 19.08 24.58
N VAL A 86 -1.12 18.44 25.74
CA VAL A 86 -2.26 17.79 26.39
C VAL A 86 -2.89 18.79 27.36
N CYS A 87 -4.15 19.17 27.10
CA CYS A 87 -4.95 19.95 28.01
C CYS A 87 -5.55 19.05 29.08
N CYS A 88 -5.46 19.49 30.35
CA CYS A 88 -6.02 18.74 31.47
C CYS A 88 -7.53 18.81 31.49
N SER A 89 -8.20 17.69 31.72
CA SER A 89 -9.67 17.58 31.88
C SER A 89 -10.20 18.19 33.20
N TRP A 90 -9.35 18.77 34.03
CA TRP A 90 -9.72 19.39 35.30
C TRP A 90 -9.62 20.93 35.24
N PRO A 91 -10.48 21.67 35.91
CA PRO A 91 -10.51 23.15 35.86
C PRO A 91 -9.23 23.85 36.32
N TRP A 92 -8.35 23.15 37.03
CA TRP A 92 -7.11 23.68 37.63
C TRP A 92 -5.85 23.04 37.04
N GLY A 93 -5.98 22.15 36.05
CA GLY A 93 -4.85 21.49 35.43
C GLY A 93 -4.10 22.42 34.49
N GLN A 94 -2.77 22.44 34.58
CA GLN A 94 -1.94 23.15 33.63
C GLN A 94 -1.73 22.28 32.40
N PRO A 95 -1.76 22.83 31.16
CA PRO A 95 -1.37 22.12 29.98
C PRO A 95 0.08 21.63 30.11
N TYR A 96 0.34 20.40 29.69
CA TYR A 96 1.70 19.86 29.61
C TYR A 96 2.00 19.36 28.22
N VAL A 97 3.29 19.37 27.83
CA VAL A 97 3.72 18.83 26.55
C VAL A 97 4.06 17.35 26.75
N SER A 98 3.37 16.51 26.02
CA SER A 98 3.70 15.07 25.89
C SER A 98 4.52 14.86 24.63
N TYR A 99 5.56 14.07 24.74
CA TYR A 99 6.38 13.66 23.59
C TYR A 99 6.07 12.23 23.27
N SER A 100 5.80 11.95 22.01
CA SER A 100 5.66 10.61 21.47
C SER A 100 6.64 10.41 20.33
N GLU A 101 7.23 9.22 20.27
CA GLU A 101 8.09 8.81 19.18
C GLU A 101 7.24 8.22 18.07
N ILE A 102 7.51 8.63 16.83
CA ILE A 102 6.95 8.05 15.62
C ILE A 102 8.08 7.33 14.91
N GLU A 103 7.80 6.12 14.45
CA GLU A 103 8.73 5.28 13.72
C GLU A 103 8.11 4.83 12.41
N GLY A 104 8.92 4.84 11.37
CA GLY A 104 8.58 4.33 10.04
C GLY A 104 9.82 3.96 9.24
N SER A 105 9.59 3.57 8.02
CA SER A 105 10.63 3.23 7.05
C SER A 105 10.76 4.31 5.98
N GLY A 106 11.86 4.27 5.24
CA GLY A 106 12.07 5.04 4.02
C GLY A 106 12.88 4.25 3.01
N LEU A 107 12.79 4.61 1.77
CA LEU A 107 13.63 4.05 0.71
C LEU A 107 14.59 5.10 0.16
N VAL A 108 15.82 4.67 -0.15
CA VAL A 108 16.81 5.50 -0.84
C VAL A 108 16.53 5.45 -2.33
N THR A 109 16.44 6.61 -2.96
CA THR A 109 16.34 6.76 -4.43
C THR A 109 17.13 7.95 -4.91
N ASP A 110 17.41 8.02 -6.20
CA ASP A 110 18.12 9.13 -6.82
C ASP A 110 17.18 10.04 -7.63
N TYR A 111 17.45 11.33 -7.56
CA TYR A 111 16.92 12.30 -8.52
C TYR A 111 18.06 13.19 -9.04
N GLY A 112 18.35 13.12 -10.34
CA GLY A 112 19.45 13.86 -10.95
C GLY A 112 20.83 13.51 -10.37
N SER A 113 21.05 12.26 -10.00
CA SER A 113 22.27 11.74 -9.35
C SER A 113 22.50 12.28 -7.93
N VAL A 114 21.48 12.81 -7.29
CA VAL A 114 21.48 13.20 -5.88
C VAL A 114 20.57 12.23 -5.13
N PRO A 115 21.06 11.57 -4.06
CA PRO A 115 20.25 10.64 -3.30
C PRO A 115 19.29 11.37 -2.34
N TYR A 116 18.09 10.83 -2.22
CA TYR A 116 17.03 11.26 -1.31
C TYR A 116 16.40 10.06 -0.63
N ILE A 117 15.77 10.31 0.51
CA ILE A 117 14.91 9.33 1.14
C ILE A 117 13.47 9.68 0.81
N VAL A 118 12.71 8.73 0.28
CA VAL A 118 11.27 8.85 0.09
C VAL A 118 10.58 8.02 1.16
N THR A 119 9.52 8.56 1.75
CA THR A 119 8.73 7.92 2.82
C THR A 119 7.27 8.40 2.75
N ASN A 120 6.43 7.96 3.67
CA ASN A 120 5.07 8.49 3.79
C ASN A 120 5.05 9.85 4.49
N PHE A 121 4.06 10.68 4.14
CA PHE A 121 3.79 11.95 4.81
C PHE A 121 3.46 11.72 6.30
N HIS A 122 2.60 10.77 6.62
CA HIS A 122 2.20 10.48 7.99
C HIS A 122 3.35 10.04 8.91
N VAL A 123 4.46 9.53 8.36
CA VAL A 123 5.68 9.19 9.12
C VAL A 123 6.43 10.44 9.57
N VAL A 124 6.27 11.56 8.86
CA VAL A 124 7.03 12.80 9.12
C VAL A 124 6.14 13.98 9.50
N ASP A 125 4.81 13.83 9.55
CA ASP A 125 3.88 14.90 9.86
C ASP A 125 3.99 15.36 11.30
N GLY A 126 4.21 16.66 11.50
CA GLY A 126 4.39 17.28 12.82
C GLY A 126 5.63 16.80 13.57
N VAL A 127 6.52 16.05 12.93
CA VAL A 127 7.70 15.45 13.55
C VAL A 127 8.85 16.46 13.60
N SER A 128 9.50 16.52 14.74
CA SER A 128 10.76 17.22 14.96
C SER A 128 11.91 16.26 15.22
N ASN A 129 13.14 16.72 15.00
CA ASN A 129 14.35 15.93 15.26
C ASN A 129 14.35 14.56 14.57
N ILE A 130 14.14 14.56 13.25
CA ILE A 130 14.17 13.33 12.46
C ILE A 130 15.58 12.74 12.47
N THR A 131 15.64 11.47 12.83
CA THR A 131 16.84 10.63 12.72
C THR A 131 16.58 9.56 11.66
N VAL A 132 17.50 9.43 10.72
CA VAL A 132 17.49 8.38 9.69
C VAL A 132 18.63 7.41 9.98
N THR A 133 18.27 6.14 10.20
CA THR A 133 19.22 5.06 10.46
C THR A 133 19.32 4.15 9.24
N PHE A 134 20.52 3.99 8.71
CA PHE A 134 20.81 3.10 7.58
C PHE A 134 20.94 1.64 8.02
N SER A 135 20.93 0.73 7.06
CA SER A 135 20.95 -0.72 7.31
C SER A 135 22.21 -1.23 8.04
N ASN A 136 23.30 -0.47 8.00
CA ASN A 136 24.54 -0.75 8.74
C ASN A 136 24.49 -0.31 10.22
N GLY A 137 23.42 0.42 10.63
CA GLY A 137 23.23 0.97 11.97
C GLY A 137 23.72 2.42 12.13
N ASP A 138 24.32 3.02 11.12
CA ASP A 138 24.75 4.42 11.18
C ASP A 138 23.53 5.34 11.06
N ALA A 139 23.48 6.35 11.95
CA ALA A 139 22.34 7.26 12.08
C ALA A 139 22.74 8.71 11.82
N TYR A 140 21.92 9.42 11.07
CA TYR A 140 22.16 10.80 10.66
C TYR A 140 20.91 11.65 10.79
N PRO A 141 21.04 12.97 11.00
CA PRO A 141 19.90 13.87 11.04
C PRO A 141 19.26 14.01 9.65
N GLY A 142 17.93 13.88 9.62
CA GLY A 142 17.10 14.08 8.45
C GLY A 142 16.34 15.39 8.50
N LYS A 143 16.02 15.92 7.31
CA LYS A 143 15.17 17.10 7.14
C LYS A 143 14.16 16.86 6.04
N VAL A 144 12.86 17.01 6.34
CA VAL A 144 11.80 17.02 5.32
C VAL A 144 12.02 18.23 4.41
N ILE A 145 12.13 18.00 3.11
CA ILE A 145 12.29 19.03 2.10
C ILE A 145 11.06 19.24 1.25
N GLY A 146 10.15 18.27 1.24
CA GLY A 146 8.85 18.37 0.58
C GLY A 146 7.93 17.25 1.01
N SER A 147 6.63 17.53 0.94
CA SER A 147 5.60 16.56 1.28
C SER A 147 4.30 16.82 0.57
N ASP A 148 3.49 15.79 0.47
CA ASP A 148 2.16 15.80 -0.10
C ASP A 148 1.22 14.95 0.75
N VAL A 149 0.23 15.59 1.36
CA VAL A 149 -0.77 14.94 2.20
C VAL A 149 -1.76 14.09 1.38
N TYR A 150 -2.04 14.50 0.13
CA TYR A 150 -3.02 13.80 -0.73
C TYR A 150 -2.49 12.51 -1.31
N ALA A 151 -1.18 12.43 -1.51
CA ALA A 151 -0.49 11.22 -1.95
C ALA A 151 0.14 10.45 -0.77
N ASP A 152 0.10 10.99 0.45
CA ASP A 152 0.81 10.47 1.62
C ASP A 152 2.31 10.25 1.34
N LEU A 153 2.95 11.19 0.63
CA LEU A 153 4.35 11.15 0.27
C LEU A 153 5.16 12.25 0.96
N ALA A 154 6.41 11.94 1.30
CA ALA A 154 7.38 12.91 1.77
C ALA A 154 8.79 12.58 1.28
N VAL A 155 9.60 13.62 1.13
CA VAL A 155 11.02 13.53 0.77
C VAL A 155 11.86 14.08 1.91
N VAL A 156 12.81 13.27 2.35
CA VAL A 156 13.75 13.62 3.43
C VAL A 156 15.15 13.70 2.85
N ASN A 157 15.82 14.82 3.09
CA ASN A 157 17.24 15.00 2.83
C ASN A 157 18.04 14.62 4.08
N VAL A 158 19.13 13.89 3.91
CA VAL A 158 19.98 13.39 4.99
C VAL A 158 21.41 13.83 4.78
N SER A 159 22.03 14.35 5.83
CA SER A 159 23.44 14.76 5.81
C SER A 159 24.34 13.58 6.19
N ALA A 160 24.47 12.60 5.28
CA ALA A 160 25.27 11.40 5.44
C ALA A 160 26.36 11.31 4.35
N PRO A 161 27.44 10.52 4.56
CA PRO A 161 28.40 10.21 3.50
C PRO A 161 27.73 9.53 2.30
N ALA A 162 28.24 9.81 1.09
CA ALA A 162 27.68 9.22 -0.14
C ALA A 162 27.70 7.67 -0.15
N SER A 163 28.61 7.07 0.61
CA SER A 163 28.71 5.60 0.74
C SER A 163 27.49 4.95 1.43
N GLU A 164 26.72 5.71 2.21
CA GLU A 164 25.52 5.22 2.89
C GLU A 164 24.35 5.01 1.92
N PHE A 165 24.32 5.74 0.82
CA PHE A 165 23.20 5.72 -0.09
C PHE A 165 23.38 4.64 -1.16
N VAL A 166 22.51 3.66 -1.14
CA VAL A 166 22.35 2.62 -2.17
C VAL A 166 20.97 2.81 -2.81
N PRO A 167 20.84 3.54 -3.92
CA PRO A 167 19.53 3.88 -4.49
C PRO A 167 18.83 2.66 -5.09
N LEU A 168 17.51 2.57 -4.91
CA LEU A 168 16.64 1.65 -5.62
C LEU A 168 16.10 2.28 -6.91
N THR A 169 15.95 1.46 -7.93
CA THR A 169 15.28 1.84 -9.18
C THR A 169 13.78 1.87 -8.96
N ILE A 170 13.16 3.00 -9.30
CA ILE A 170 11.70 3.14 -9.31
C ILE A 170 11.21 2.94 -10.74
N VAL A 171 10.31 1.98 -10.95
CA VAL A 171 9.73 1.68 -12.27
C VAL A 171 8.25 2.07 -12.31
N GLU A 172 7.71 2.28 -13.51
CA GLU A 172 6.30 2.60 -13.69
C GLU A 172 5.39 1.46 -13.23
N SER A 173 4.36 1.79 -12.44
CA SER A 173 3.37 0.85 -11.92
C SER A 173 2.12 0.69 -12.82
N SER A 174 2.06 1.39 -13.94
CA SER A 174 0.88 1.40 -14.83
C SER A 174 0.59 0.04 -15.51
N GLY A 175 1.58 -0.85 -15.58
CA GLY A 175 1.46 -2.18 -16.19
C GLY A 175 1.16 -3.32 -15.20
N LEU A 176 1.03 -3.04 -13.91
CA LEU A 176 0.83 -4.05 -12.88
C LEU A 176 -0.48 -4.83 -13.07
N GLN A 177 -0.46 -6.10 -12.67
CA GLN A 177 -1.63 -6.99 -12.76
C GLN A 177 -1.89 -7.68 -11.43
N VAL A 178 -3.18 -7.93 -11.15
CA VAL A 178 -3.58 -8.77 -10.01
C VAL A 178 -3.01 -10.17 -10.15
N GLY A 179 -2.39 -10.68 -9.09
CA GLY A 179 -1.72 -11.98 -9.05
C GLY A 179 -0.19 -11.91 -9.22
N GLU A 180 0.40 -10.77 -9.54
CA GLU A 180 1.85 -10.60 -9.55
C GLU A 180 2.44 -10.68 -8.15
N SER A 181 3.62 -11.31 -8.04
CA SER A 181 4.36 -11.44 -6.79
C SER A 181 4.97 -10.11 -6.36
N VAL A 182 4.83 -9.78 -5.09
CA VAL A 182 5.37 -8.55 -4.50
C VAL A 182 6.10 -8.84 -3.21
N TYR A 183 7.08 -7.99 -2.91
CA TYR A 183 7.91 -8.06 -1.72
C TYR A 183 7.92 -6.70 -1.03
N ALA A 184 7.71 -6.68 0.28
CA ALA A 184 7.79 -5.47 1.07
C ALA A 184 8.96 -5.56 2.05
N ILE A 185 9.71 -4.48 2.15
CA ILE A 185 10.81 -4.34 3.13
C ILE A 185 10.50 -3.14 4.01
N GLY A 186 10.49 -3.38 5.32
CA GLY A 186 10.42 -2.31 6.31
C GLY A 186 11.53 -2.48 7.34
N ALA A 187 11.84 -1.45 8.09
CA ALA A 187 12.87 -1.46 9.13
C ALA A 187 12.30 -1.10 10.51
N PRO A 188 11.26 -1.82 11.00
CA PRO A 188 10.66 -1.53 12.29
C PRO A 188 11.68 -1.75 13.42
N TYR A 189 11.64 -0.89 14.43
CA TYR A 189 12.46 -0.97 15.65
C TYR A 189 13.99 -0.87 15.41
N GLY A 190 14.43 -0.24 14.30
CA GLY A 190 15.86 -0.16 13.98
C GLY A 190 16.51 -1.51 13.76
N LEU A 191 15.72 -2.58 13.66
CA LEU A 191 16.18 -3.93 13.37
C LEU A 191 16.25 -4.11 11.86
N SER A 192 17.33 -4.69 11.37
CA SER A 192 17.55 -4.98 9.96
C SER A 192 16.32 -5.62 9.30
N GLY A 193 15.70 -4.91 8.43
CA GLY A 193 14.66 -5.18 7.45
C GLY A 193 13.71 -6.36 7.70
N THR A 194 12.48 -6.07 8.11
CA THR A 194 11.40 -7.05 7.99
C THR A 194 11.07 -7.24 6.52
N PHE A 195 11.29 -8.46 6.01
CA PHE A 195 10.96 -8.84 4.63
C PHE A 195 9.69 -9.68 4.61
N THR A 196 8.71 -9.25 3.82
CA THR A 196 7.46 -9.98 3.63
C THR A 196 7.15 -10.13 2.16
N SER A 197 6.41 -11.17 1.79
CA SER A 197 6.02 -11.45 0.40
C SER A 197 4.53 -11.72 0.29
N GLY A 198 3.97 -11.41 -0.86
CA GLY A 198 2.58 -11.62 -1.19
C GLY A 198 2.30 -11.44 -2.66
N LEU A 199 1.05 -11.20 -3.00
CA LEU A 199 0.57 -10.96 -4.36
C LEU A 199 -0.20 -9.65 -4.41
N ILE A 200 -0.20 -8.97 -5.56
CA ILE A 200 -1.15 -7.91 -5.85
C ILE A 200 -2.56 -8.52 -5.83
N SER A 201 -3.42 -8.00 -4.97
CA SER A 201 -4.80 -8.49 -4.81
C SER A 201 -5.84 -7.58 -5.46
N GLN A 202 -5.55 -6.28 -5.59
CA GLN A 202 -6.39 -5.30 -6.29
C GLN A 202 -5.57 -4.06 -6.65
N LEU A 203 -5.99 -3.35 -7.70
CA LEU A 203 -5.44 -2.08 -8.16
C LEU A 203 -6.53 -1.01 -8.16
N GLY A 204 -6.13 0.26 -8.06
CA GLY A 204 -7.04 1.40 -8.15
C GLY A 204 -8.01 1.50 -6.96
N ARG A 205 -7.58 1.13 -5.75
CA ARG A 205 -8.35 1.34 -4.52
C ARG A 205 -8.24 2.80 -4.05
N THR A 206 -9.25 3.24 -3.34
CA THR A 206 -9.21 4.48 -2.57
C THR A 206 -9.27 4.13 -1.09
N ILE A 207 -8.33 4.65 -0.31
CA ILE A 207 -8.31 4.49 1.14
C ILE A 207 -8.43 5.86 1.82
N GLN A 208 -8.96 5.87 3.04
CA GLN A 208 -8.92 7.03 3.91
C GLN A 208 -7.91 6.77 5.01
N GLU A 209 -6.90 7.61 5.09
CA GLU A 209 -5.89 7.53 6.12
C GLU A 209 -6.21 8.54 7.23
N ALA A 210 -6.50 8.01 8.42
CA ALA A 210 -6.92 8.85 9.55
C ALA A 210 -5.83 9.84 10.01
N THR A 211 -4.56 9.45 9.83
CA THR A 211 -3.40 10.26 10.23
C THR A 211 -3.14 11.43 9.29
N THR A 212 -3.64 11.39 8.05
CA THR A 212 -3.52 12.48 7.07
C THR A 212 -4.74 13.42 7.05
N GLY A 213 -5.53 13.48 8.12
CA GLY A 213 -6.73 14.34 8.19
C GLY A 213 -7.95 13.77 7.46
N ASN A 214 -8.05 12.45 7.31
CA ASN A 214 -9.09 11.72 6.57
C ASN A 214 -9.17 12.06 5.07
N TYR A 215 -8.09 12.52 4.47
CA TYR A 215 -8.04 12.67 3.01
C TYR A 215 -8.04 11.30 2.33
N SER A 216 -8.76 11.22 1.21
CA SER A 216 -8.78 10.02 0.38
C SER A 216 -7.53 9.97 -0.49
N ILE A 217 -6.80 8.87 -0.42
CA ILE A 217 -5.66 8.53 -1.29
C ILE A 217 -6.18 7.53 -2.32
N SER A 218 -6.10 7.88 -3.59
CA SER A 218 -6.65 7.09 -4.70
C SER A 218 -5.52 6.40 -5.48
N GLY A 219 -5.88 5.41 -6.31
CA GLY A 219 -4.92 4.68 -7.14
C GLY A 219 -4.12 3.61 -6.38
N ILE A 220 -4.45 3.30 -5.14
CA ILE A 220 -3.69 2.45 -4.23
C ILE A 220 -3.60 1.00 -4.73
N ILE A 221 -2.40 0.43 -4.61
CA ILE A 221 -2.13 -1.01 -4.79
C ILE A 221 -2.52 -1.74 -3.51
N GLN A 222 -3.45 -2.69 -3.59
CA GLN A 222 -3.77 -3.61 -2.50
C GLN A 222 -3.01 -4.92 -2.71
N PHE A 223 -2.38 -5.46 -1.66
CA PHE A 223 -1.59 -6.68 -1.73
C PHE A 223 -1.71 -7.52 -0.46
N THR A 224 -1.21 -8.77 -0.50
CA THR A 224 -1.38 -9.74 0.59
C THR A 224 -0.15 -9.92 1.48
N ALA A 225 0.99 -9.30 1.16
CA ALA A 225 2.16 -9.36 2.05
C ALA A 225 1.82 -8.74 3.42
N PRO A 226 2.17 -9.39 4.54
CA PRO A 226 1.89 -8.85 5.87
C PRO A 226 2.61 -7.52 6.11
N ILE A 227 1.84 -6.48 6.46
CA ILE A 227 2.35 -5.16 6.85
C ILE A 227 2.03 -4.94 8.32
N ASN A 228 3.01 -4.44 9.05
CA ASN A 228 2.93 -4.09 10.46
C ASN A 228 3.37 -2.62 10.66
N PRO A 229 3.03 -1.99 11.79
CA PRO A 229 3.58 -0.68 12.15
C PRO A 229 5.11 -0.68 12.05
N GLY A 230 5.67 0.39 11.47
CA GLY A 230 7.09 0.50 11.15
C GLY A 230 7.46 0.11 9.71
N ASN A 231 6.64 -0.65 8.98
CA ASN A 231 6.87 -0.93 7.56
C ASN A 231 6.41 0.23 6.65
N SER A 232 5.53 1.11 7.14
CA SER A 232 5.07 2.30 6.38
C SER A 232 6.24 3.16 5.95
N GLY A 233 6.25 3.57 4.67
CA GLY A 233 7.35 4.31 4.04
C GLY A 233 8.41 3.43 3.38
N GLY A 234 8.39 2.12 3.64
CA GLY A 234 9.28 1.17 2.98
C GLY A 234 8.84 0.82 1.55
N PRO A 235 9.74 0.29 0.71
CA PRO A 235 9.43 -0.08 -0.66
C PRO A 235 8.50 -1.31 -0.75
N LEU A 236 7.59 -1.27 -1.72
CA LEU A 236 6.97 -2.44 -2.33
C LEU A 236 7.72 -2.74 -3.63
N LEU A 237 8.25 -3.95 -3.75
CA LEU A 237 9.12 -4.38 -4.86
C LEU A 237 8.41 -5.43 -5.71
N ASP A 238 8.74 -5.46 -6.99
CA ASP A 238 8.39 -6.52 -7.91
C ASP A 238 9.37 -7.72 -7.82
N SER A 239 9.22 -8.70 -8.70
CA SER A 239 10.10 -9.88 -8.78
C SER A 239 11.52 -9.59 -9.28
N ASN A 240 11.80 -8.40 -9.80
CA ASN A 240 13.13 -7.95 -10.19
C ASN A 240 13.83 -7.16 -9.07
N GLY A 241 13.14 -6.86 -7.95
CA GLY A 241 13.63 -6.00 -6.90
C GLY A 241 13.50 -4.50 -7.21
N GLU A 242 12.68 -4.14 -8.20
CA GLU A 242 12.41 -2.77 -8.59
C GLU A 242 11.21 -2.20 -7.81
N VAL A 243 11.23 -0.93 -7.48
CA VAL A 243 10.18 -0.29 -6.67
C VAL A 243 8.94 -0.03 -7.53
N ILE A 244 7.83 -0.68 -7.16
CA ILE A 244 6.50 -0.49 -7.75
C ILE A 244 5.56 0.31 -6.85
N GLY A 245 5.97 0.62 -5.62
CA GLY A 245 5.19 1.45 -4.69
C GLY A 245 5.89 1.65 -3.35
N ILE A 246 5.24 2.43 -2.49
CA ILE A 246 5.63 2.64 -1.08
C ILE A 246 4.53 2.08 -0.20
N THR A 247 4.88 1.18 0.72
CA THR A 247 3.92 0.62 1.67
C THR A 247 3.37 1.72 2.58
N THR A 248 2.05 1.74 2.75
CA THR A 248 1.34 2.66 3.64
C THR A 248 0.48 1.87 4.62
N ALA A 249 -0.43 2.53 5.31
CA ALA A 249 -1.22 1.98 6.39
C ALA A 249 -1.89 0.63 6.08
N THR A 250 -2.23 -0.07 7.15
CA THR A 250 -3.19 -1.17 7.14
C THR A 250 -4.53 -0.65 7.65
N ILE A 251 -5.63 -1.10 7.07
CA ILE A 251 -6.96 -0.83 7.64
C ILE A 251 -7.02 -1.54 9.01
N SER A 252 -7.25 -0.76 10.07
CA SER A 252 -7.36 -1.29 11.44
C SER A 252 -8.35 -2.46 11.50
N GLY A 253 -7.91 -3.61 12.00
CA GLY A 253 -8.72 -4.83 12.13
C GLY A 253 -8.74 -5.74 10.89
N SER A 254 -8.08 -5.39 9.79
CA SER A 254 -7.88 -6.31 8.66
C SER A 254 -6.58 -7.09 8.85
N THR A 255 -6.63 -8.40 8.66
CA THR A 255 -5.44 -9.27 8.60
C THR A 255 -5.18 -9.67 7.15
N GLY A 256 -3.93 -9.51 6.68
CA GLY A 256 -3.54 -9.93 5.34
C GLY A 256 -3.96 -8.96 4.22
N LEU A 257 -4.22 -7.69 4.55
CA LEU A 257 -4.40 -6.62 3.57
C LEU A 257 -3.32 -5.56 3.79
N GLY A 258 -2.42 -5.44 2.83
CA GLY A 258 -1.45 -4.36 2.73
C GLY A 258 -1.87 -3.37 1.64
N PHE A 259 -1.45 -2.13 1.78
CA PHE A 259 -1.68 -1.06 0.82
C PHE A 259 -0.37 -0.36 0.49
N ALA A 260 -0.22 0.07 -0.76
CA ALA A 260 0.93 0.85 -1.20
C ALA A 260 0.51 1.96 -2.16
N ILE A 261 1.15 3.10 -2.01
CA ILE A 261 1.09 4.20 -2.97
C ILE A 261 1.87 3.74 -4.20
N PRO A 262 1.30 3.79 -5.41
CA PRO A 262 1.99 3.33 -6.61
C PRO A 262 3.21 4.19 -6.95
N SER A 263 4.24 3.57 -7.50
CA SER A 263 5.46 4.27 -7.92
C SER A 263 5.22 5.36 -8.96
N GLN A 264 4.17 5.24 -9.76
CA GLN A 264 3.75 6.28 -10.70
C GLN A 264 3.50 7.63 -10.01
N THR A 265 2.95 7.60 -8.78
CA THR A 265 2.77 8.81 -7.96
C THR A 265 4.11 9.40 -7.55
N ILE A 266 5.08 8.57 -7.14
CA ILE A 266 6.43 9.04 -6.81
C ILE A 266 7.08 9.69 -8.02
N ILE A 267 7.07 9.02 -9.18
CA ILE A 267 7.67 9.51 -10.42
C ILE A 267 7.08 10.87 -10.81
N ARG A 268 5.75 11.02 -10.68
CA ARG A 268 5.02 12.25 -11.00
C ARG A 268 5.39 13.42 -10.08
N GLU A 269 5.58 13.16 -8.79
CA GLU A 269 5.64 14.19 -7.75
C GLU A 269 7.05 14.53 -7.26
N LEU A 270 7.96 13.57 -7.32
CA LEU A 270 9.30 13.66 -6.72
C LEU A 270 10.03 14.97 -7.07
N GLN A 271 10.01 15.37 -8.35
CA GLN A 271 10.63 16.62 -8.77
C GLN A 271 10.05 17.84 -8.06
N SER A 272 8.72 17.92 -7.96
CA SER A 272 8.03 19.05 -7.32
C SER A 272 8.30 19.06 -5.83
N LEU A 273 8.26 17.89 -5.17
CA LEU A 273 8.57 17.78 -3.75
C LEU A 273 10.01 18.24 -3.44
N ILE A 274 10.98 17.87 -4.27
CA ILE A 274 12.38 18.29 -4.10
C ILE A 274 12.57 19.78 -4.36
N THR A 275 11.97 20.33 -5.43
CA THR A 275 12.27 21.69 -5.90
C THR A 275 11.40 22.77 -5.29
N THR A 276 10.12 22.46 -5.01
CA THR A 276 9.13 23.43 -4.52
C THR A 276 8.57 23.10 -3.15
N GLY A 277 8.89 21.93 -2.62
CA GLY A 277 8.44 21.46 -1.32
C GLY A 277 7.02 20.89 -1.28
N SER A 278 6.28 20.91 -2.40
CA SER A 278 4.89 20.42 -2.46
C SER A 278 4.48 20.09 -3.90
N TYR A 279 3.48 19.22 -4.06
CA TYR A 279 2.81 18.98 -5.33
C TYR A 279 1.44 19.66 -5.34
N LYS A 280 1.11 20.43 -6.39
CA LYS A 280 -0.12 21.24 -6.46
C LYS A 280 -1.01 20.92 -7.66
N ALA A 281 -0.64 19.92 -8.45
CA ALA A 281 -1.35 19.61 -9.69
C ALA A 281 -2.38 18.50 -9.54
N HIS A 282 -2.76 18.11 -8.31
CA HIS A 282 -3.85 17.18 -8.08
C HIS A 282 -5.14 17.68 -8.69
N SER A 283 -5.76 16.81 -9.48
CA SER A 283 -7.01 17.10 -10.15
C SER A 283 -8.21 17.04 -9.20
N TYR A 284 -9.18 17.91 -9.42
CA TYR A 284 -10.37 18.03 -8.60
C TYR A 284 -11.61 18.17 -9.46
N LEU A 285 -12.60 17.30 -9.26
CA LEU A 285 -13.92 17.35 -9.91
C LEU A 285 -14.93 18.18 -9.12
N GLY A 286 -14.87 18.16 -7.80
CA GLY A 286 -15.82 18.86 -6.94
C GLY A 286 -17.18 18.18 -6.85
N ILE A 287 -17.19 16.85 -6.65
CA ILE A 287 -18.39 16.06 -6.41
C ILE A 287 -18.23 15.18 -5.18
N SER A 288 -19.37 14.79 -4.60
CA SER A 288 -19.48 13.61 -3.75
C SER A 288 -20.62 12.74 -4.25
N GLY A 289 -20.58 11.44 -3.98
CA GLY A 289 -21.57 10.53 -4.48
C GLY A 289 -21.42 9.12 -3.94
N ALA A 290 -22.23 8.22 -4.44
CA ALA A 290 -22.27 6.82 -4.05
C ALA A 290 -22.09 5.91 -5.27
N ASP A 291 -21.58 4.71 -5.01
CA ASP A 291 -21.51 3.67 -6.03
C ASP A 291 -22.91 3.23 -6.44
N MET A 292 -23.14 3.15 -7.75
CA MET A 292 -24.40 2.63 -8.25
C MET A 292 -24.56 1.15 -7.89
N THR A 293 -25.72 0.85 -7.36
CA THR A 293 -26.18 -0.51 -7.08
C THR A 293 -27.48 -0.80 -7.82
N TYR A 294 -27.89 -2.08 -7.85
CA TYR A 294 -29.18 -2.44 -8.44
C TYR A 294 -30.35 -1.74 -7.74
N GLN A 295 -30.31 -1.61 -6.41
CA GLN A 295 -31.36 -0.94 -5.64
C GLN A 295 -31.40 0.57 -5.95
N LEU A 296 -30.23 1.22 -6.04
CA LEU A 296 -30.14 2.63 -6.44
C LEU A 296 -30.61 2.85 -7.87
N ALA A 297 -30.32 1.93 -8.79
CA ALA A 297 -30.80 2.00 -10.16
C ALA A 297 -32.34 1.93 -10.24
N GLN A 298 -32.96 1.02 -9.48
CA GLN A 298 -34.42 0.94 -9.38
C GLN A 298 -35.03 2.22 -8.79
N ALA A 299 -34.46 2.72 -7.69
CA ALA A 299 -34.95 3.95 -7.05
C ALA A 299 -34.77 5.19 -7.92
N SER A 300 -33.72 5.22 -8.74
CA SER A 300 -33.43 6.31 -9.69
C SER A 300 -34.12 6.12 -11.05
N HIS A 301 -34.95 5.11 -11.21
CA HIS A 301 -35.66 4.78 -12.45
C HIS A 301 -34.74 4.67 -13.70
N THR A 302 -33.59 4.00 -13.52
CA THR A 302 -32.60 3.78 -14.58
C THR A 302 -32.22 2.31 -14.69
N ASN A 303 -31.69 1.90 -15.85
CA ASN A 303 -31.12 0.57 -16.08
C ASN A 303 -29.60 0.53 -15.82
N VAL A 304 -28.98 1.66 -15.45
CA VAL A 304 -27.54 1.75 -15.20
C VAL A 304 -27.26 1.34 -13.74
N THR A 305 -26.61 0.18 -13.57
CA THR A 305 -26.33 -0.43 -12.26
C THR A 305 -24.85 -0.31 -11.86
N TYR A 306 -24.07 0.52 -12.54
CA TYR A 306 -22.67 0.77 -12.32
C TYR A 306 -22.36 2.25 -12.47
N GLY A 307 -21.21 2.67 -11.99
CA GLY A 307 -20.79 4.09 -12.04
C GLY A 307 -21.01 4.79 -10.71
N VAL A 308 -20.99 6.11 -10.75
CA VAL A 308 -21.08 6.99 -9.58
C VAL A 308 -22.34 7.83 -9.68
N LEU A 309 -23.28 7.63 -8.76
CA LEU A 309 -24.40 8.56 -8.55
C LEU A 309 -23.85 9.83 -7.89
N VAL A 310 -23.97 10.95 -8.56
CA VAL A 310 -23.57 12.25 -8.01
C VAL A 310 -24.63 12.69 -7.00
N GLU A 311 -24.29 12.68 -5.73
CA GLU A 311 -25.18 13.15 -4.66
C GLU A 311 -25.05 14.65 -4.46
N GLN A 312 -23.83 15.18 -4.45
CA GLN A 312 -23.59 16.61 -4.26
C GLN A 312 -22.55 17.12 -5.26
N VAL A 313 -22.67 18.38 -5.62
CA VAL A 313 -21.71 19.13 -6.43
C VAL A 313 -21.27 20.34 -5.65
N THR A 314 -19.97 20.55 -5.56
CA THR A 314 -19.39 21.71 -4.88
C THR A 314 -19.71 22.98 -5.67
N SER A 315 -20.44 23.90 -5.06
CA SER A 315 -20.81 25.17 -5.69
C SER A 315 -19.60 25.98 -6.12
N GLY A 316 -19.59 26.45 -7.38
CA GLY A 316 -18.46 27.14 -8.00
C GLY A 316 -17.30 26.21 -8.36
N GLY A 317 -17.42 24.91 -8.13
CA GLY A 317 -16.42 23.91 -8.51
C GLY A 317 -16.48 23.53 -10.00
N PRO A 318 -15.52 22.72 -10.46
CA PRO A 318 -15.41 22.29 -11.86
C PRO A 318 -16.66 21.63 -12.41
N SER A 319 -17.26 20.71 -11.67
CA SER A 319 -18.47 20.00 -12.07
C SER A 319 -19.70 20.90 -12.09
N ASP A 320 -19.80 21.87 -11.16
CA ASP A 320 -20.88 22.87 -11.16
C ASP A 320 -20.79 23.77 -12.40
N GLY A 321 -19.57 24.27 -12.69
CA GLY A 321 -19.32 25.07 -13.91
C GLY A 321 -19.61 24.31 -15.20
N ALA A 322 -19.46 22.99 -15.23
CA ALA A 322 -19.79 22.13 -16.35
C ALA A 322 -21.27 21.72 -16.41
N GLY A 323 -22.10 22.07 -15.39
CA GLY A 323 -23.50 21.75 -15.32
C GLY A 323 -23.83 20.30 -14.95
N ILE A 324 -22.92 19.61 -14.26
CA ILE A 324 -23.19 18.33 -13.58
C ILE A 324 -24.20 18.59 -12.47
N LYS A 325 -25.13 17.66 -12.26
CA LYS A 325 -26.22 17.82 -11.29
C LYS A 325 -26.10 16.80 -10.17
N GLY A 326 -26.20 17.29 -8.93
CA GLY A 326 -26.35 16.48 -7.73
C GLY A 326 -27.78 16.00 -7.50
N GLY A 327 -27.93 15.05 -6.60
CA GLY A 327 -29.22 14.53 -6.15
C GLY A 327 -30.04 15.58 -5.41
N THR A 328 -31.37 15.40 -5.46
CA THR A 328 -32.32 16.33 -4.81
C THR A 328 -33.30 15.62 -3.90
N THR A 329 -33.41 14.31 -3.99
CA THR A 329 -34.42 13.54 -3.27
C THR A 329 -33.72 12.56 -2.32
N HIS A 330 -34.01 12.68 -1.03
CA HIS A 330 -33.52 11.75 -0.02
C HIS A 330 -34.30 10.43 -0.07
N ILE A 331 -33.57 9.33 -0.03
CA ILE A 331 -34.11 7.99 0.14
C ILE A 331 -33.25 7.19 1.10
N ASP A 332 -33.86 6.22 1.77
CA ASP A 332 -33.17 5.26 2.62
C ASP A 332 -33.22 3.86 2.00
N ILE A 333 -32.08 3.25 1.79
CA ILE A 333 -31.97 1.87 1.30
C ILE A 333 -31.13 1.07 2.28
N SER A 334 -31.71 0.04 2.87
CA SER A 334 -31.03 -0.90 3.79
C SER A 334 -30.30 -0.21 4.96
N GLY A 335 -30.83 0.92 5.44
CA GLY A 335 -30.27 1.68 6.56
C GLY A 335 -29.20 2.71 6.16
N SER A 336 -28.92 2.88 4.86
CA SER A 336 -28.06 3.93 4.33
C SER A 336 -28.91 4.98 3.62
N SER A 337 -28.61 6.28 3.85
CA SER A 337 -29.30 7.41 3.24
C SER A 337 -28.56 7.87 1.99
N TYR A 338 -29.30 8.12 0.92
CA TYR A 338 -28.78 8.54 -0.38
C TYR A 338 -29.55 9.76 -0.91
N LEU A 339 -28.86 10.56 -1.77
CA LEU A 339 -29.48 11.63 -2.54
C LEU A 339 -29.61 11.22 -4.01
N ILE A 340 -30.81 10.83 -4.45
CA ILE A 340 -31.10 10.46 -5.84
C ILE A 340 -31.58 11.63 -6.68
N GLY A 341 -31.59 11.43 -8.02
CA GLY A 341 -32.00 12.44 -9.01
C GLY A 341 -30.85 13.22 -9.60
N GLY A 342 -29.60 12.94 -9.12
CA GLY A 342 -28.38 13.45 -9.72
C GLY A 342 -27.94 12.68 -10.97
N ASP A 343 -26.89 13.15 -11.61
CA ASP A 343 -26.25 12.48 -12.73
C ASP A 343 -25.56 11.19 -12.28
N ILE A 344 -25.46 10.21 -13.18
CA ILE A 344 -24.68 9.00 -12.96
C ILE A 344 -23.47 9.03 -13.87
N ILE A 345 -22.26 9.14 -13.33
CA ILE A 345 -21.02 9.11 -14.11
C ILE A 345 -20.70 7.65 -14.44
N ALA A 346 -20.72 7.32 -15.73
CA ALA A 346 -20.49 5.97 -16.24
C ALA A 346 -19.18 5.83 -17.04
N SER A 347 -18.57 6.94 -17.48
CA SER A 347 -17.27 6.92 -18.16
C SER A 347 -16.53 8.25 -18.01
N ALA A 348 -15.18 8.21 -18.16
CA ALA A 348 -14.30 9.36 -18.24
C ALA A 348 -13.37 9.18 -19.44
N ASN A 349 -13.36 10.13 -20.40
CA ASN A 349 -12.65 10.03 -21.68
C ASN A 349 -12.85 8.67 -22.42
N GLY A 350 -14.04 8.10 -22.32
CA GLY A 350 -14.37 6.78 -22.91
C GLY A 350 -14.00 5.58 -22.04
N THR A 351 -13.17 5.73 -21.01
CA THR A 351 -12.87 4.68 -20.03
C THR A 351 -14.09 4.44 -19.14
N ARG A 352 -14.53 3.20 -19.03
CA ARG A 352 -15.67 2.83 -18.20
C ARG A 352 -15.39 3.04 -16.72
N ILE A 353 -16.24 3.77 -16.05
CA ILE A 353 -16.21 4.01 -14.61
C ILE A 353 -17.26 3.09 -13.96
N ILE A 354 -16.81 2.20 -13.08
CA ILE A 354 -17.69 1.21 -12.44
C ILE A 354 -18.14 1.62 -11.04
N ASN A 355 -17.37 2.46 -10.34
CA ASN A 355 -17.62 2.91 -8.98
C ASN A 355 -16.79 4.18 -8.68
N MET A 356 -16.84 4.68 -7.44
CA MET A 356 -16.08 5.86 -6.98
C MET A 356 -14.57 5.61 -6.98
N ASP A 357 -14.13 4.42 -6.58
CA ASP A 357 -12.69 4.06 -6.63
C ASP A 357 -12.14 4.20 -8.05
N ALA A 358 -12.85 3.65 -9.04
CA ALA A 358 -12.45 3.74 -10.45
C ALA A 358 -12.44 5.19 -10.97
N LEU A 359 -13.40 6.02 -10.55
CA LEU A 359 -13.42 7.44 -10.92
C LEU A 359 -12.25 8.19 -10.28
N SER A 360 -12.06 8.03 -8.98
CA SER A 360 -11.01 8.72 -8.22
C SER A 360 -9.62 8.34 -8.72
N SER A 361 -9.37 7.04 -8.94
CA SER A 361 -8.10 6.56 -9.51
C SER A 361 -7.88 7.06 -10.92
N TYR A 362 -8.92 7.04 -11.78
CA TYR A 362 -8.79 7.57 -13.13
C TYR A 362 -8.39 9.05 -13.13
N ILE A 363 -9.05 9.86 -12.31
CA ILE A 363 -8.76 11.30 -12.20
C ILE A 363 -7.35 11.53 -11.67
N GLU A 364 -6.93 10.79 -10.63
CA GLU A 364 -5.61 10.94 -10.00
C GLU A 364 -4.48 10.51 -10.94
N GLU A 365 -4.63 9.38 -11.63
CA GLU A 365 -3.56 8.76 -12.41
C GLU A 365 -3.44 9.34 -13.83
N ASN A 366 -4.56 9.77 -14.43
CA ASN A 366 -4.62 10.09 -15.87
C ASN A 366 -4.84 11.57 -16.16
N THR A 367 -4.91 12.44 -15.14
CA THR A 367 -5.22 13.85 -15.35
C THR A 367 -4.42 14.77 -14.45
N VAL A 368 -4.33 16.03 -14.83
CA VAL A 368 -3.77 17.12 -14.03
C VAL A 368 -4.74 18.28 -13.94
N ALA A 369 -4.61 19.13 -12.94
CA ALA A 369 -5.41 20.32 -12.78
C ALA A 369 -5.34 21.21 -14.03
N GLY A 370 -6.49 21.74 -14.46
CA GLY A 370 -6.64 22.53 -15.69
C GLY A 370 -6.94 21.69 -16.94
N GLN A 371 -6.78 20.37 -16.90
CA GLN A 371 -7.11 19.49 -18.02
C GLN A 371 -8.62 19.31 -18.16
N THR A 372 -9.12 19.17 -19.38
CA THR A 372 -10.53 18.86 -19.65
C THR A 372 -10.72 17.36 -19.82
N VAL A 373 -11.66 16.81 -19.06
CA VAL A 373 -12.10 15.41 -19.13
C VAL A 373 -13.53 15.36 -19.67
N ILE A 374 -13.82 14.45 -20.59
CA ILE A 374 -15.16 14.20 -21.09
C ILE A 374 -15.83 13.14 -20.22
N LEU A 375 -16.76 13.54 -19.35
CA LEU A 375 -17.55 12.62 -18.57
C LEU A 375 -18.74 12.11 -19.37
N GLY A 376 -18.88 10.79 -19.50
CA GLY A 376 -20.11 10.16 -19.97
C GLY A 376 -21.04 9.99 -18.77
N ILE A 377 -22.13 10.74 -18.77
CA ILE A 377 -23.12 10.74 -17.69
C ILE A 377 -24.46 10.21 -18.17
N VAL A 378 -25.24 9.65 -17.24
CA VAL A 378 -26.67 9.36 -17.49
C VAL A 378 -27.50 10.34 -16.68
N ARG A 379 -28.33 11.14 -17.39
CA ARG A 379 -29.25 12.10 -16.80
C ARG A 379 -30.66 11.77 -17.26
N SER A 380 -31.57 11.52 -16.34
CA SER A 380 -32.96 11.15 -16.66
C SER A 380 -33.05 9.98 -17.65
N GLY A 381 -32.19 8.98 -17.51
CA GLY A 381 -32.13 7.80 -18.38
C GLY A 381 -31.46 8.01 -19.75
N VAL A 382 -30.96 9.21 -20.05
CA VAL A 382 -30.28 9.52 -21.32
C VAL A 382 -28.78 9.69 -21.10
N MET A 383 -27.98 8.96 -21.91
CA MET A 383 -26.53 9.12 -21.94
C MET A 383 -26.15 10.43 -22.64
N MET A 384 -25.26 11.19 -22.02
CA MET A 384 -24.70 12.42 -22.57
C MET A 384 -23.23 12.57 -22.20
N TYR A 385 -22.48 13.36 -22.96
CA TYR A 385 -21.06 13.59 -22.76
C TYR A 385 -20.86 15.07 -22.39
N VAL A 386 -20.27 15.28 -21.22
CA VAL A 386 -20.07 16.61 -20.64
C VAL A 386 -18.56 16.86 -20.47
N PRO A 387 -18.01 17.88 -21.15
CA PRO A 387 -16.63 18.29 -20.92
C PRO A 387 -16.53 19.02 -19.57
N VAL A 388 -15.64 18.57 -18.70
CA VAL A 388 -15.35 19.18 -17.39
C VAL A 388 -13.89 19.57 -17.35
N THR A 389 -13.60 20.86 -17.20
CA THR A 389 -12.23 21.33 -16.94
C THR A 389 -11.93 21.18 -15.45
N LEU A 390 -10.99 20.31 -15.13
CA LEU A 390 -10.63 19.98 -13.74
C LEU A 390 -9.99 21.16 -13.03
N GLY A 391 -10.34 21.37 -11.78
CA GLY A 391 -9.67 22.33 -10.90
C GLY A 391 -8.43 21.73 -10.23
N ALA A 392 -7.66 22.56 -9.58
CA ALA A 392 -6.69 22.13 -8.60
C ALA A 392 -7.43 21.74 -7.30
N ARG A 393 -7.01 20.63 -6.67
CA ARG A 393 -7.54 20.21 -5.38
C ARG A 393 -7.24 21.30 -4.35
N PRO A 394 -8.22 21.78 -3.54
CA PRO A 394 -7.96 22.77 -2.49
C PRO A 394 -6.84 22.31 -1.56
N GLN A 395 -5.98 23.22 -1.16
CA GLN A 395 -4.92 22.85 -0.18
C GLN A 395 -5.57 22.54 1.17
N PRO A 396 -4.99 21.61 1.98
CA PRO A 396 -5.51 21.20 3.27
C PRO A 396 -5.50 22.31 4.30
#